data_deef53f3ce72b6f5ab015f978fdb9fea
#
_entry.id   deef53f3ce72b6f5ab015f978fdb9fea
#
_cell.length_a   1.000
_cell.length_b   1.000
_cell.length_c   1.000
_cell.angle_alpha   90.00
_cell.angle_beta   90.00
_cell.angle_gamma   90.00
#
_symmetry.space_group_name_H-M   'P 1'
#
loop_
_entity.id
_entity.type
_entity.pdbx_description
1 polymer ?
#
loop_
_entity_poly.entity_id
_entity_poly.type
_entity_poly.pdbx_seq_one_letter_code
_entity_poly.pdbx_strand_id
1 'polypeptide(L)'
;MSTCHGMWSIGAMLGAAFGSVTLGLEIKTIPHLVGTTVSVALIFLSISGTLFQLKEAKNQADKVFALPKGALLLLSFLAFCILLSEGAIADWSAIYMRDVIQSDPFLYGVAYSGFALFMTVGRLSGDALIPMIGKKKLVLYGGIVSSIGLTIAVLSSSPFPAIAGFSLTGLGFSCIVPVLFISAANEPGYSSGTGIAAVTTLGTAGFLVGPPLIGLLAEWYSLSLGLAFVLFCAVLVSLLSLAIKFR
;
A
#
# COMPACT_ATOMS: atom_id res chain seq x y z
N MET A 1 14.66 -5.10 -3.63
CA MET A 1 13.65 -4.05 -3.37
C MET A 1 12.37 -4.60 -2.74
N SER A 2 11.87 -5.73 -3.21
CA SER A 2 10.65 -6.37 -2.70
C SER A 2 10.71 -6.67 -1.19
N THR A 3 11.85 -7.18 -0.71
CA THR A 3 12.06 -7.51 0.70
C THR A 3 11.93 -6.30 1.64
N CYS A 4 12.47 -5.12 1.28
CA CYS A 4 12.34 -3.91 2.11
C CYS A 4 10.87 -3.47 2.23
N HIS A 5 10.11 -3.52 1.12
CA HIS A 5 8.68 -3.24 1.15
C HIS A 5 7.90 -4.33 1.90
N GLY A 6 8.37 -5.57 1.88
CA GLY A 6 7.82 -6.66 2.70
C GLY A 6 7.94 -6.39 4.19
N MET A 7 9.10 -5.92 4.65
CA MET A 7 9.32 -5.56 6.07
C MET A 7 8.40 -4.41 6.53
N TRP A 8 8.18 -3.41 5.68
CA TRP A 8 7.18 -2.36 5.94
C TRP A 8 5.79 -2.96 6.15
N SER A 9 5.36 -3.88 5.26
CA SER A 9 4.05 -4.52 5.34
C SER A 9 3.90 -5.41 6.58
N ILE A 10 4.97 -6.08 7.02
CA ILE A 10 4.99 -6.85 8.28
C ILE A 10 4.72 -5.89 9.45
N GLY A 11 5.40 -4.74 9.50
CA GLY A 11 5.18 -3.75 10.56
C GLY A 11 3.73 -3.25 10.58
N ALA A 12 3.16 -2.93 9.41
CA ALA A 12 1.77 -2.51 9.28
C ALA A 12 0.78 -3.59 9.73
N MET A 13 1.01 -4.84 9.32
CA MET A 13 0.19 -6.00 9.73
C MET A 13 0.22 -6.19 11.25
N LEU A 14 1.42 -6.21 11.85
CA LEU A 14 1.56 -6.41 13.29
C LEU A 14 0.93 -5.27 14.08
N GLY A 15 1.10 -4.03 13.63
CA GLY A 15 0.47 -2.86 14.26
C GLY A 15 -1.06 -2.91 14.23
N ALA A 16 -1.64 -3.26 13.09
CA ALA A 16 -3.09 -3.40 12.95
C ALA A 16 -3.65 -4.58 13.76
N ALA A 17 -2.97 -5.72 13.75
CA ALA A 17 -3.36 -6.88 14.56
C ALA A 17 -3.32 -6.56 16.07
N PHE A 18 -2.27 -5.88 16.52
CA PHE A 18 -2.16 -5.43 17.91
C PHE A 18 -3.27 -4.43 18.27
N GLY A 19 -3.58 -3.47 17.37
CA GLY A 19 -4.73 -2.56 17.54
C GLY A 19 -6.07 -3.30 17.67
N SER A 20 -6.31 -4.35 16.86
CA SER A 20 -7.53 -5.17 16.96
C SER A 20 -7.65 -5.90 18.29
N VAL A 21 -6.55 -6.47 18.78
CA VAL A 21 -6.52 -7.14 20.09
C VAL A 21 -6.81 -6.16 21.22
N THR A 22 -6.18 -4.97 21.21
CA THR A 22 -6.40 -3.96 22.25
C THR A 22 -7.82 -3.41 22.23
N LEU A 23 -8.44 -3.26 21.07
CA LEU A 23 -9.87 -2.91 20.95
C LEU A 23 -10.78 -4.02 21.50
N GLY A 24 -10.50 -5.27 21.15
CA GLY A 24 -11.27 -6.41 21.65
C GLY A 24 -11.15 -6.63 23.18
N LEU A 25 -10.03 -6.19 23.77
CA LEU A 25 -9.80 -6.18 25.23
C LEU A 25 -10.30 -4.88 25.93
N GLU A 26 -10.97 -4.01 25.19
CA GLU A 26 -11.47 -2.71 25.70
C GLU A 26 -10.39 -1.81 26.34
N ILE A 27 -9.13 -1.95 25.90
CA ILE A 27 -8.02 -1.13 26.38
C ILE A 27 -8.22 0.30 25.90
N LYS A 28 -8.21 1.26 26.83
CA LYS A 28 -8.36 2.68 26.51
C LYS A 28 -7.23 3.16 25.58
N THR A 29 -7.55 4.12 24.72
CA THR A 29 -6.64 4.64 23.68
C THR A 29 -5.31 5.16 24.25
N ILE A 30 -5.33 5.90 25.36
CA ILE A 30 -4.11 6.50 25.94
C ILE A 30 -3.11 5.44 26.43
N PRO A 31 -3.48 4.43 27.26
CA PRO A 31 -2.56 3.35 27.63
C PRO A 31 -2.02 2.58 26.42
N HIS A 32 -2.86 2.33 25.41
CA HIS A 32 -2.43 1.68 24.17
C HIS A 32 -1.35 2.50 23.44
N LEU A 33 -1.58 3.79 23.21
CA LEU A 33 -0.62 4.66 22.53
C LEU A 33 0.70 4.80 23.31
N VAL A 34 0.63 4.99 24.63
CA VAL A 34 1.83 5.09 25.48
C VAL A 34 2.63 3.78 25.42
N GLY A 35 1.97 2.64 25.61
CA GLY A 35 2.62 1.33 25.56
C GLY A 35 3.28 1.06 24.22
N THR A 36 2.60 1.35 23.10
CA THR A 36 3.14 1.19 21.76
C THR A 36 4.35 2.11 21.53
N THR A 37 4.23 3.39 21.91
CA THR A 37 5.33 4.36 21.74
C THR A 37 6.57 3.94 22.53
N VAL A 38 6.41 3.54 23.78
CA VAL A 38 7.51 3.07 24.63
C VAL A 38 8.15 1.81 24.02
N SER A 39 7.35 0.85 23.57
CA SER A 39 7.85 -0.38 22.95
C SER A 39 8.67 -0.10 21.69
N VAL A 40 8.17 0.75 20.80
CA VAL A 40 8.88 1.16 19.57
C VAL A 40 10.17 1.91 19.92
N ALA A 41 10.14 2.81 20.90
CA ALA A 41 11.33 3.54 21.36
C ALA A 41 12.41 2.60 21.91
N LEU A 42 12.02 1.60 22.72
CA LEU A 42 12.96 0.61 23.25
C LEU A 42 13.58 -0.25 22.14
N ILE A 43 12.78 -0.70 21.16
CA ILE A 43 13.27 -1.43 19.98
C ILE A 43 14.27 -0.55 19.21
N PHE A 44 13.91 0.69 18.92
CA PHE A 44 14.78 1.62 18.20
C PHE A 44 16.12 1.83 18.93
N LEU A 45 16.09 2.06 20.24
CA LEU A 45 17.29 2.23 21.05
C LEU A 45 18.17 0.97 21.05
N SER A 46 17.57 -0.21 21.06
CA SER A 46 18.32 -1.49 21.05
C SER A 46 19.09 -1.72 19.74
N ILE A 47 18.58 -1.23 18.61
CA ILE A 47 19.21 -1.39 17.28
C ILE A 47 20.03 -0.17 16.84
N SER A 48 19.89 0.97 17.52
CA SER A 48 20.51 2.24 17.12
C SER A 48 22.04 2.14 17.00
N GLY A 49 22.69 1.45 17.94
CA GLY A 49 24.15 1.25 17.91
C GLY A 49 24.66 0.55 16.65
N THR A 50 23.87 -0.38 16.09
CA THR A 50 24.19 -1.06 14.84
C THR A 50 23.95 -0.16 13.63
N LEU A 51 22.87 0.64 13.66
CA LEU A 51 22.52 1.55 12.56
C LEU A 51 23.57 2.64 12.35
N PHE A 52 24.14 3.20 13.42
CA PHE A 52 25.19 4.23 13.34
C PHE A 52 26.53 3.71 12.79
N GLN A 53 26.72 2.41 12.72
CA GLN A 53 27.94 1.80 12.16
C GLN A 53 27.83 1.55 10.64
N LEU A 54 26.65 1.71 10.05
CA LEU A 54 26.44 1.55 8.61
C LEU A 54 27.07 2.75 7.88
N LYS A 55 28.11 2.49 7.06
CA LYS A 55 28.70 3.52 6.19
C LYS A 55 27.69 3.90 5.10
N GLU A 56 27.40 5.20 4.98
CA GLU A 56 26.67 5.71 3.83
C GLU A 56 27.41 5.39 2.53
N ALA A 57 26.74 4.72 1.61
CA ALA A 57 27.20 4.66 0.23
C ALA A 57 27.16 6.10 -0.33
N LYS A 58 28.32 6.65 -0.74
CA LYS A 58 28.41 7.94 -1.43
C LYS A 58 27.61 7.84 -2.73
N ASN A 59 26.34 8.20 -2.69
CA ASN A 59 25.57 8.48 -3.90
C ASN A 59 26.07 9.77 -4.51
N GLN A 60 26.57 9.72 -5.75
CA GLN A 60 26.72 10.92 -6.54
C GLN A 60 25.34 11.57 -6.64
N ALA A 61 25.25 12.83 -6.24
CA ALA A 61 24.02 13.61 -6.31
C ALA A 61 23.68 13.87 -7.78
N ASP A 62 23.00 12.92 -8.40
CA ASP A 62 22.29 13.14 -9.65
C ASP A 62 21.17 14.17 -9.40
N LYS A 63 20.83 14.93 -10.43
CA LYS A 63 19.78 15.97 -10.33
C LYS A 63 18.53 15.39 -9.70
N VAL A 64 18.30 15.74 -8.44
CA VAL A 64 17.23 15.20 -7.60
C VAL A 64 15.82 15.58 -8.14
N PHE A 65 15.73 16.51 -9.07
CA PHE A 65 14.48 17.01 -9.60
C PHE A 65 14.48 17.00 -11.13
N ALA A 66 13.92 15.95 -11.72
CA ALA A 66 13.51 15.96 -13.12
C ALA A 66 12.00 15.71 -13.18
N LEU A 67 11.25 16.61 -13.81
CA LEU A 67 9.84 16.38 -14.09
C LEU A 67 9.71 15.13 -14.97
N PRO A 68 8.99 14.09 -14.53
CA PRO A 68 8.84 12.88 -15.32
C PRO A 68 8.07 13.19 -16.61
N LYS A 69 8.52 12.61 -17.74
CA LYS A 69 7.87 12.73 -19.05
C LYS A 69 7.68 11.36 -19.67
N GLY A 70 6.76 11.25 -20.61
CA GLY A 70 6.55 10.00 -21.35
C GLY A 70 6.21 8.82 -20.45
N ALA A 71 6.90 7.70 -20.63
CA ALA A 71 6.66 6.47 -19.88
C ALA A 71 6.92 6.64 -18.37
N LEU A 72 7.92 7.45 -17.97
CA LEU A 72 8.20 7.71 -16.55
C LEU A 72 7.04 8.45 -15.86
N LEU A 73 6.39 9.40 -16.54
CA LEU A 73 5.19 10.07 -16.00
C LEU A 73 4.06 9.07 -15.78
N LEU A 74 3.85 8.15 -16.73
CA LEU A 74 2.81 7.14 -16.62
C LEU A 74 3.10 6.14 -15.48
N LEU A 75 4.36 5.69 -15.34
CA LEU A 75 4.79 4.84 -14.21
C LEU A 75 4.56 5.55 -12.86
N SER A 76 4.89 6.85 -12.80
CA SER A 76 4.68 7.66 -11.59
C SER A 76 3.19 7.86 -11.28
N PHE A 77 2.36 8.03 -12.31
CA PHE A 77 0.91 8.12 -12.15
C PHE A 77 0.30 6.81 -11.66
N LEU A 78 0.76 5.65 -12.15
CA LEU A 78 0.32 4.36 -11.63
C LEU A 78 0.72 4.19 -10.16
N ALA A 79 1.93 4.61 -9.78
CA ALA A 79 2.36 4.60 -8.38
C ALA A 79 1.50 5.52 -7.52
N PHE A 80 1.12 6.71 -8.02
CA PHE A 80 0.17 7.60 -7.36
C PHE A 80 -1.16 6.90 -7.09
N CYS A 81 -1.77 6.25 -8.09
CA CYS A 81 -3.04 5.55 -7.93
C CYS A 81 -2.95 4.40 -6.90
N ILE A 82 -1.88 3.60 -6.95
CA ILE A 82 -1.72 2.48 -6.02
C ILE A 82 -1.46 2.95 -4.59
N LEU A 83 -0.55 3.90 -4.39
CA LEU A 83 -0.22 4.40 -3.05
C LEU A 83 -1.37 5.23 -2.46
N LEU A 84 -2.13 5.96 -3.28
CA LEU A 84 -3.41 6.56 -2.89
C LEU A 84 -4.36 5.49 -2.35
N SER A 85 -4.49 4.38 -3.07
CA SER A 85 -5.36 3.27 -2.68
C SER A 85 -4.87 2.58 -1.40
N GLU A 86 -3.56 2.35 -1.25
CA GLU A 86 -2.96 1.79 -0.02
C GLU A 86 -3.24 2.69 1.19
N GLY A 87 -3.01 4.01 1.07
CA GLY A 87 -3.29 4.97 2.14
C GLY A 87 -4.78 5.03 2.50
N ALA A 88 -5.64 5.06 1.48
CA ALA A 88 -7.08 5.04 1.69
C ALA A 88 -7.55 3.77 2.45
N ILE A 89 -7.06 2.59 2.07
CA ILE A 89 -7.43 1.34 2.75
C ILE A 89 -6.87 1.33 4.18
N ALA A 90 -5.64 1.82 4.39
CA ALA A 90 -5.04 1.88 5.72
C ALA A 90 -5.89 2.67 6.72
N ASP A 91 -6.41 3.83 6.31
CA ASP A 91 -7.13 4.72 7.21
C ASP A 91 -8.64 4.41 7.26
N TRP A 92 -9.24 3.93 6.16
CA TRP A 92 -10.69 3.83 6.06
C TRP A 92 -11.24 2.42 6.19
N SER A 93 -10.43 1.36 6.09
CA SER A 93 -10.95 -0.01 6.17
C SER A 93 -11.55 -0.34 7.55
N ALA A 94 -10.92 0.11 8.65
CA ALA A 94 -11.43 -0.08 9.99
C ALA A 94 -12.73 0.71 10.23
N ILE A 95 -12.81 1.95 9.72
CA ILE A 95 -14.00 2.78 9.79
C ILE A 95 -15.13 2.16 8.95
N TYR A 96 -14.81 1.60 7.79
CA TYR A 96 -15.76 0.87 6.95
C TYR A 96 -16.36 -0.34 7.67
N MET A 97 -15.52 -1.11 8.35
CA MET A 97 -15.99 -2.26 9.15
C MET A 97 -16.89 -1.82 10.30
N ARG A 98 -16.62 -0.67 10.93
CA ARG A 98 -17.42 -0.12 12.02
C ARG A 98 -18.74 0.47 11.53
N ASP A 99 -18.71 1.36 10.55
CA ASP A 99 -19.83 2.26 10.23
C ASP A 99 -20.74 1.69 9.13
N VAL A 100 -20.18 0.92 8.18
CA VAL A 100 -20.92 0.35 7.06
C VAL A 100 -21.28 -1.12 7.30
N ILE A 101 -20.29 -1.93 7.68
CA ILE A 101 -20.50 -3.36 7.94
C ILE A 101 -21.11 -3.59 9.33
N GLN A 102 -20.90 -2.66 10.27
CA GLN A 102 -21.38 -2.74 11.66
C GLN A 102 -20.92 -4.03 12.35
N SER A 103 -19.67 -4.40 12.16
CA SER A 103 -19.07 -5.60 12.69
C SER A 103 -18.73 -5.49 14.18
N ASP A 104 -18.30 -6.60 14.78
CA ASP A 104 -17.71 -6.60 16.12
C ASP A 104 -16.44 -5.75 16.18
N PRO A 105 -16.19 -4.99 17.27
CA PRO A 105 -15.00 -4.14 17.44
C PRO A 105 -13.68 -4.84 17.18
N PHE A 106 -13.55 -6.12 17.56
CA PHE A 106 -12.35 -6.91 17.27
C PHE A 106 -12.05 -7.01 15.76
N LEU A 107 -13.09 -7.00 14.91
CA LEU A 107 -12.94 -7.17 13.46
C LEU A 107 -12.55 -5.86 12.73
N TYR A 108 -12.61 -4.70 13.39
CA TYR A 108 -12.28 -3.42 12.73
C TYR A 108 -10.88 -3.42 12.14
N GLY A 109 -9.88 -3.76 12.93
CA GLY A 109 -8.49 -3.82 12.46
C GLY A 109 -8.14 -5.09 11.69
N VAL A 110 -8.97 -6.16 11.76
CA VAL A 110 -8.73 -7.42 11.05
C VAL A 110 -8.80 -7.22 9.53
N ALA A 111 -9.64 -6.30 9.05
CA ALA A 111 -9.73 -5.97 7.63
C ALA A 111 -8.39 -5.45 7.08
N TYR A 112 -7.78 -4.47 7.78
CA TYR A 112 -6.46 -3.96 7.39
C TYR A 112 -5.34 -4.97 7.64
N SER A 113 -5.40 -5.73 8.73
CA SER A 113 -4.42 -6.78 9.01
C SER A 113 -4.41 -7.84 7.90
N GLY A 114 -5.57 -8.25 7.41
CA GLY A 114 -5.72 -9.16 6.27
C GLY A 114 -5.12 -8.58 4.99
N PHE A 115 -5.46 -7.32 4.67
CA PHE A 115 -4.85 -6.60 3.55
C PHE A 115 -3.32 -6.58 3.64
N ALA A 116 -2.75 -6.18 4.78
CA ALA A 116 -1.31 -6.09 5.00
C ALA A 116 -0.62 -7.45 4.99
N LEU A 117 -1.26 -8.50 5.54
CA LEU A 117 -0.75 -9.87 5.50
C LEU A 117 -0.59 -10.36 4.06
N PHE A 118 -1.66 -10.29 3.26
CA PHE A 118 -1.64 -10.78 1.88
C PHE A 118 -0.72 -9.92 0.99
N MET A 119 -0.62 -8.63 1.27
CA MET A 119 0.37 -7.78 0.63
C MET A 119 1.80 -8.20 0.98
N THR A 120 2.08 -8.54 2.24
CA THR A 120 3.37 -9.05 2.68
C THR A 120 3.74 -10.34 1.96
N VAL A 121 2.82 -11.31 1.94
CA VAL A 121 3.02 -12.59 1.24
C VAL A 121 3.33 -12.37 -0.24
N GLY A 122 2.56 -11.54 -0.91
CA GLY A 122 2.78 -11.23 -2.31
C GLY A 122 4.10 -10.48 -2.56
N ARG A 123 4.47 -9.52 -1.70
CA ARG A 123 5.76 -8.80 -1.81
C ARG A 123 6.97 -9.73 -1.61
N LEU A 124 6.91 -10.62 -0.64
CA LEU A 124 7.99 -11.59 -0.42
C LEU A 124 8.10 -12.60 -1.57
N SER A 125 6.99 -12.94 -2.21
CA SER A 125 6.96 -13.81 -3.39
C SER A 125 7.35 -13.08 -4.69
N GLY A 126 7.39 -11.74 -4.69
CA GLY A 126 7.56 -10.90 -5.88
C GLY A 126 8.85 -11.14 -6.62
N ASP A 127 9.97 -11.34 -5.90
CA ASP A 127 11.28 -11.57 -6.53
C ASP A 127 11.31 -12.90 -7.32
N ALA A 128 10.49 -13.89 -6.94
CA ALA A 128 10.31 -15.14 -7.69
C ALA A 128 9.27 -14.99 -8.83
N LEU A 129 8.20 -14.23 -8.59
CA LEU A 129 7.10 -14.09 -9.55
C LEU A 129 7.45 -13.20 -10.75
N ILE A 130 8.25 -12.13 -10.54
CA ILE A 130 8.63 -11.19 -11.61
C ILE A 130 9.29 -11.89 -12.80
N PRO A 131 10.32 -12.76 -12.66
CA PRO A 131 10.92 -13.45 -13.78
C PRO A 131 10.01 -14.51 -14.39
N MET A 132 9.09 -15.12 -13.63
CA MET A 132 8.19 -16.18 -14.13
C MET A 132 7.03 -15.63 -14.95
N ILE A 133 6.37 -14.59 -14.48
CA ILE A 133 5.13 -14.05 -15.05
C ILE A 133 5.42 -12.86 -15.95
N GLY A 134 6.47 -12.09 -15.64
CA GLY A 134 6.85 -10.85 -16.31
C GLY A 134 6.13 -9.63 -15.73
N LYS A 135 6.84 -8.49 -15.74
CA LYS A 135 6.42 -7.22 -15.12
C LYS A 135 5.02 -6.77 -15.55
N LYS A 136 4.75 -6.76 -16.87
CA LYS A 136 3.47 -6.30 -17.43
C LYS A 136 2.28 -7.12 -16.95
N LYS A 137 2.42 -8.43 -16.97
CA LYS A 137 1.34 -9.34 -16.53
C LYS A 137 1.09 -9.23 -15.03
N LEU A 138 2.16 -9.03 -14.22
CA LEU A 138 2.01 -8.83 -12.78
C LEU A 138 1.23 -7.57 -12.45
N VAL A 139 1.49 -6.45 -13.14
CA VAL A 139 0.71 -5.22 -12.93
C VAL A 139 -0.72 -5.39 -13.39
N LEU A 140 -0.94 -5.98 -14.57
CA LEU A 140 -2.28 -6.23 -15.11
C LEU A 140 -3.12 -7.11 -14.17
N TYR A 141 -2.61 -8.31 -13.86
CA TYR A 141 -3.34 -9.26 -13.02
C TYR A 141 -3.45 -8.79 -11.58
N GLY A 142 -2.42 -8.11 -11.06
CA GLY A 142 -2.47 -7.50 -9.74
C GLY A 142 -3.62 -6.49 -9.62
N GLY A 143 -3.77 -5.60 -10.59
CA GLY A 143 -4.89 -4.67 -10.63
C GLY A 143 -6.26 -5.35 -10.81
N ILE A 144 -6.36 -6.42 -11.62
CA ILE A 144 -7.60 -7.21 -11.76
C ILE A 144 -7.97 -7.88 -10.43
N VAL A 145 -7.02 -8.54 -9.78
CA VAL A 145 -7.24 -9.22 -8.49
C VAL A 145 -7.66 -8.21 -7.42
N SER A 146 -7.01 -7.04 -7.38
CA SER A 146 -7.40 -5.97 -6.45
C SER A 146 -8.79 -5.42 -6.74
N SER A 147 -9.15 -5.27 -8.02
CA SER A 147 -10.49 -4.82 -8.42
C SER A 147 -11.57 -5.81 -7.99
N ILE A 148 -11.33 -7.11 -8.14
CA ILE A 148 -12.23 -8.17 -7.63
C ILE A 148 -12.33 -8.08 -6.12
N GLY A 149 -11.20 -7.97 -5.41
CA GLY A 149 -11.17 -7.84 -3.96
C GLY A 149 -11.97 -6.65 -3.45
N LEU A 150 -11.75 -5.46 -4.03
CA LEU A 150 -12.49 -4.24 -3.68
C LEU A 150 -13.98 -4.34 -4.00
N THR A 151 -14.34 -4.98 -5.11
CA THR A 151 -15.75 -5.23 -5.45
C THR A 151 -16.40 -6.10 -4.38
N ILE A 152 -15.74 -7.19 -3.96
CA ILE A 152 -16.23 -8.05 -2.87
C ILE A 152 -16.36 -7.24 -1.58
N ALA A 153 -15.35 -6.44 -1.20
CA ALA A 153 -15.37 -5.65 0.03
C ALA A 153 -16.52 -4.64 0.05
N VAL A 154 -16.68 -3.86 -1.04
CA VAL A 154 -17.67 -2.77 -1.13
C VAL A 154 -19.10 -3.27 -1.25
N LEU A 155 -19.32 -4.41 -1.90
CA LEU A 155 -20.66 -5.01 -2.06
C LEU A 155 -21.07 -5.92 -0.89
N SER A 156 -20.14 -6.18 0.05
CA SER A 156 -20.44 -7.03 1.21
C SER A 156 -21.32 -6.31 2.23
N SER A 157 -22.24 -7.10 2.81
CA SER A 157 -23.06 -6.70 3.96
C SER A 157 -22.66 -7.47 5.25
N SER A 158 -21.56 -8.21 5.21
CA SER A 158 -21.09 -9.00 6.35
C SER A 158 -19.57 -8.95 6.49
N PRO A 159 -19.03 -9.18 7.72
CA PRO A 159 -17.61 -8.94 8.01
C PRO A 159 -16.64 -9.82 7.22
N PHE A 160 -16.91 -11.14 7.15
CA PHE A 160 -15.96 -12.09 6.57
C PHE A 160 -15.70 -11.89 5.08
N PRO A 161 -16.71 -11.72 4.21
CA PRO A 161 -16.47 -11.37 2.81
C PRO A 161 -15.77 -10.01 2.64
N ALA A 162 -16.09 -9.01 3.48
CA ALA A 162 -15.41 -7.72 3.43
C ALA A 162 -13.91 -7.86 3.75
N ILE A 163 -13.54 -8.59 4.80
CA ILE A 163 -12.18 -8.92 5.18
C ILE A 163 -11.46 -9.70 4.06
N ALA A 164 -12.12 -10.71 3.48
CA ALA A 164 -11.58 -11.48 2.36
C ALA A 164 -11.33 -10.57 1.13
N GLY A 165 -12.25 -9.64 0.86
CA GLY A 165 -12.11 -8.64 -0.20
C GLY A 165 -10.89 -7.72 0.01
N PHE A 166 -10.72 -7.15 1.20
CA PHE A 166 -9.54 -6.35 1.53
C PHE A 166 -8.25 -7.17 1.45
N SER A 167 -8.26 -8.42 1.92
CA SER A 167 -7.11 -9.33 1.85
C SER A 167 -6.71 -9.60 0.40
N LEU A 168 -7.67 -9.90 -0.46
CA LEU A 168 -7.45 -10.12 -1.89
C LEU A 168 -6.92 -8.86 -2.59
N THR A 169 -7.40 -7.68 -2.18
CA THR A 169 -6.88 -6.40 -2.67
C THR A 169 -5.40 -6.22 -2.32
N GLY A 170 -5.00 -6.55 -1.09
CA GLY A 170 -3.61 -6.52 -0.65
C GLY A 170 -2.71 -7.44 -1.48
N LEU A 171 -3.18 -8.65 -1.76
CA LEU A 171 -2.46 -9.58 -2.64
C LEU A 171 -2.26 -8.99 -4.04
N GLY A 172 -3.30 -8.41 -4.62
CA GLY A 172 -3.23 -7.82 -5.95
C GLY A 172 -2.28 -6.63 -6.03
N PHE A 173 -2.28 -5.74 -5.05
CA PHE A 173 -1.39 -4.56 -5.03
C PHE A 173 0.07 -4.91 -4.74
N SER A 174 0.35 -6.04 -4.13
CA SER A 174 1.64 -6.41 -3.54
C SER A 174 2.85 -6.20 -4.44
N CYS A 175 2.79 -6.67 -5.69
CA CYS A 175 3.92 -6.62 -6.63
C CYS A 175 3.92 -5.38 -7.53
N ILE A 176 2.84 -4.58 -7.54
CA ILE A 176 2.72 -3.47 -8.49
C ILE A 176 3.79 -2.41 -8.23
N VAL A 177 3.86 -1.87 -7.01
CA VAL A 177 4.83 -0.82 -6.65
C VAL A 177 6.28 -1.26 -6.88
N PRO A 178 6.75 -2.43 -6.41
CA PRO A 178 8.08 -2.94 -6.74
C PRO A 178 8.37 -3.00 -8.24
N VAL A 179 7.42 -3.44 -9.05
CA VAL A 179 7.57 -3.49 -10.52
C VAL A 179 7.68 -2.09 -11.12
N LEU A 180 6.91 -1.12 -10.64
CA LEU A 180 6.99 0.27 -11.08
C LEU A 180 8.36 0.88 -10.78
N PHE A 181 8.91 0.64 -9.57
CA PHE A 181 10.25 1.10 -9.19
C PHE A 181 11.35 0.48 -10.07
N ILE A 182 11.29 -0.85 -10.30
CA ILE A 182 12.27 -1.52 -11.17
C ILE A 182 12.17 -0.97 -12.60
N SER A 183 10.98 -0.72 -13.10
CA SER A 183 10.79 -0.18 -14.45
C SER A 183 11.27 1.26 -14.57
N ALA A 184 11.00 2.09 -13.57
CA ALA A 184 11.48 3.48 -13.52
C ALA A 184 13.01 3.58 -13.42
N ALA A 185 13.64 2.68 -12.66
CA ALA A 185 15.10 2.60 -12.57
C ALA A 185 15.78 2.25 -13.89
N ASN A 186 15.07 1.60 -14.81
CA ASN A 186 15.56 1.17 -16.12
C ASN A 186 15.00 2.03 -17.28
N GLU A 187 14.33 3.15 -16.99
CA GLU A 187 13.73 3.98 -18.05
C GLU A 187 14.81 4.77 -18.80
N PRO A 188 14.90 4.64 -20.15
CA PRO A 188 15.90 5.34 -20.94
C PRO A 188 15.79 6.86 -20.82
N GLY A 189 16.95 7.52 -20.81
CA GLY A 189 17.05 8.97 -20.71
C GLY A 189 17.03 9.51 -19.27
N TYR A 190 16.95 8.63 -18.28
CA TYR A 190 17.04 8.98 -16.85
C TYR A 190 18.08 8.12 -16.14
N SER A 191 18.71 8.66 -15.10
CA SER A 191 19.47 7.83 -14.17
C SER A 191 18.51 7.00 -13.33
N SER A 192 18.97 5.82 -12.84
CA SER A 192 18.16 4.97 -11.98
C SER A 192 17.64 5.71 -10.74
N GLY A 193 18.48 6.57 -10.16
CA GLY A 193 18.11 7.42 -9.01
C GLY A 193 16.99 8.40 -9.35
N THR A 194 17.10 9.10 -10.50
CA THR A 194 16.08 10.05 -10.96
C THR A 194 14.76 9.34 -11.26
N GLY A 195 14.79 8.17 -11.92
CA GLY A 195 13.60 7.38 -12.20
C GLY A 195 12.86 6.95 -10.92
N ILE A 196 13.60 6.38 -9.96
CA ILE A 196 13.05 5.99 -8.65
C ILE A 196 12.49 7.20 -7.91
N ALA A 197 13.23 8.33 -7.86
CA ALA A 197 12.80 9.54 -7.17
C ALA A 197 11.47 10.08 -7.73
N ALA A 198 11.30 10.08 -9.05
CA ALA A 198 10.06 10.55 -9.69
C ALA A 198 8.85 9.69 -9.27
N VAL A 199 8.99 8.36 -9.34
CA VAL A 199 7.93 7.43 -8.94
C VAL A 199 7.64 7.52 -7.45
N THR A 200 8.69 7.65 -6.61
CA THR A 200 8.52 7.81 -5.16
C THR A 200 7.78 9.10 -4.82
N THR A 201 8.18 10.22 -5.41
CA THR A 201 7.59 11.53 -5.09
C THR A 201 6.10 11.58 -5.43
N LEU A 202 5.72 11.19 -6.67
CA LEU A 202 4.30 11.16 -7.03
C LEU A 202 3.53 10.08 -6.26
N GLY A 203 4.13 8.93 -6.05
CA GLY A 203 3.51 7.86 -5.28
C GLY A 203 3.22 8.28 -3.83
N THR A 204 4.19 8.90 -3.15
CA THR A 204 4.01 9.42 -1.79
C THR A 204 2.95 10.52 -1.74
N ALA A 205 2.90 11.40 -2.75
CA ALA A 205 1.82 12.38 -2.87
C ALA A 205 0.45 11.70 -2.94
N GLY A 206 0.35 10.57 -3.68
CA GLY A 206 -0.87 9.75 -3.72
C GLY A 206 -1.26 9.22 -2.33
N PHE A 207 -0.29 8.67 -1.60
CA PHE A 207 -0.51 8.15 -0.25
C PHE A 207 -1.03 9.22 0.73
N LEU A 208 -0.54 10.46 0.60
CA LEU A 208 -0.99 11.59 1.42
C LEU A 208 -2.37 12.12 1.00
N VAL A 209 -2.66 12.12 -0.30
CA VAL A 209 -3.95 12.64 -0.85
C VAL A 209 -5.08 11.64 -0.67
N GLY A 210 -4.78 10.34 -0.68
CA GLY A 210 -5.79 9.27 -0.62
C GLY A 210 -6.77 9.42 0.54
N PRO A 211 -6.31 9.36 1.80
CA PRO A 211 -7.19 9.41 2.95
C PRO A 211 -8.09 10.66 3.00
N PRO A 212 -7.59 11.91 2.81
CA PRO A 212 -8.44 13.10 2.75
C PRO A 212 -9.46 13.06 1.62
N LEU A 213 -9.08 12.56 0.44
CA LEU A 213 -9.98 12.45 -0.70
C LEU A 213 -11.14 11.49 -0.41
N ILE A 214 -10.84 10.32 0.17
CA ILE A 214 -11.89 9.37 0.57
C ILE A 214 -12.76 9.97 1.66
N GLY A 215 -12.18 10.73 2.60
CA GLY A 215 -12.94 11.45 3.63
C GLY A 215 -13.95 12.44 3.03
N LEU A 216 -13.55 13.24 2.07
CA LEU A 216 -14.45 14.17 1.36
C LEU A 216 -15.57 13.43 0.62
N LEU A 217 -15.23 12.32 -0.07
CA LEU A 217 -16.24 11.51 -0.77
C LEU A 217 -17.20 10.84 0.22
N ALA A 218 -16.71 10.42 1.38
CA ALA A 218 -17.53 9.84 2.43
C ALA A 218 -18.48 10.86 3.05
N GLU A 219 -18.04 12.10 3.26
CA GLU A 219 -18.84 13.20 3.79
C GLU A 219 -19.95 13.64 2.81
N TRP A 220 -19.62 13.80 1.53
CA TRP A 220 -20.58 14.27 0.52
C TRP A 220 -21.53 13.20 0.03
N TYR A 221 -21.15 11.95 0.07
CA TYR A 221 -21.93 10.83 -0.47
C TYR A 221 -22.00 9.66 0.51
N SER A 222 -20.97 8.80 0.50
CA SER A 222 -20.85 7.64 1.39
C SER A 222 -19.43 7.07 1.38
N LEU A 223 -19.06 6.36 2.45
CA LEU A 223 -17.77 5.68 2.52
C LEU A 223 -17.65 4.55 1.48
N SER A 224 -18.76 3.89 1.16
CA SER A 224 -18.80 2.90 0.08
C SER A 224 -18.44 3.51 -1.27
N LEU A 225 -18.90 4.73 -1.57
CA LEU A 225 -18.52 5.45 -2.79
C LEU A 225 -17.04 5.86 -2.76
N GLY A 226 -16.52 6.28 -1.60
CA GLY A 226 -15.10 6.54 -1.42
C GLY A 226 -14.25 5.32 -1.76
N LEU A 227 -14.61 4.14 -1.25
CA LEU A 227 -13.91 2.89 -1.59
C LEU A 227 -14.15 2.44 -3.05
N ALA A 228 -15.30 2.79 -3.65
CA ALA A 228 -15.53 2.57 -5.09
C ALA A 228 -14.57 3.42 -5.95
N PHE A 229 -14.16 4.60 -5.48
CA PHE A 229 -13.10 5.38 -6.14
C PHE A 229 -11.74 4.65 -6.08
N VAL A 230 -11.42 3.98 -4.97
CA VAL A 230 -10.22 3.10 -4.87
C VAL A 230 -10.32 1.95 -5.88
N LEU A 231 -11.50 1.33 -6.04
CA LEU A 231 -11.76 0.34 -7.09
C LEU A 231 -11.51 0.91 -8.48
N PHE A 232 -12.00 2.12 -8.76
CA PHE A 232 -11.72 2.80 -10.04
C PHE A 232 -10.22 2.97 -10.28
N CYS A 233 -9.43 3.36 -9.28
CA CYS A 233 -7.96 3.43 -9.38
C CYS A 233 -7.34 2.08 -9.71
N ALA A 234 -7.80 0.98 -9.09
CA ALA A 234 -7.29 -0.36 -9.37
C ALA A 234 -7.57 -0.82 -10.81
N VAL A 235 -8.79 -0.58 -11.30
CA VAL A 235 -9.18 -0.82 -12.70
C VAL A 235 -8.34 0.02 -13.65
N LEU A 236 -8.17 1.31 -13.36
CA LEU A 236 -7.37 2.22 -14.18
C LEU A 236 -5.92 1.76 -14.29
N VAL A 237 -5.31 1.30 -13.20
CA VAL A 237 -3.96 0.74 -13.19
C VAL A 237 -3.87 -0.49 -14.09
N SER A 238 -4.85 -1.40 -14.04
CA SER A 238 -4.90 -2.56 -14.94
C SER A 238 -4.94 -2.14 -16.41
N LEU A 239 -5.83 -1.23 -16.76
CA LEU A 239 -6.02 -0.77 -18.14
C LEU A 239 -4.78 -0.04 -18.66
N LEU A 240 -4.23 0.91 -17.88
CA LEU A 240 -3.06 1.67 -18.29
C LEU A 240 -1.79 0.81 -18.36
N SER A 241 -1.71 -0.28 -17.60
CA SER A 241 -0.59 -1.24 -17.71
C SER A 241 -0.46 -1.84 -19.10
N LEU A 242 -1.53 -1.93 -19.87
CA LEU A 242 -1.53 -2.41 -21.25
C LEU A 242 -0.77 -1.49 -22.20
N ALA A 243 -0.78 -0.19 -21.94
CA ALA A 243 -0.12 0.84 -22.76
C ALA A 243 1.38 1.00 -22.42
N ILE A 244 1.85 0.47 -21.28
CA ILE A 244 3.24 0.63 -20.82
C ILE A 244 4.11 -0.52 -21.34
N LYS A 245 5.32 -0.16 -21.80
CA LYS A 245 6.42 -1.12 -22.01
C LYS A 245 7.25 -1.16 -20.72
N PHE A 246 7.01 -2.15 -19.89
CA PHE A 246 7.80 -2.37 -18.66
C PHE A 246 9.20 -2.88 -19.02
N ARG A 247 10.23 -2.17 -18.60
CA ARG A 247 11.65 -2.47 -18.89
C ARG A 247 12.40 -2.93 -17.66
#